data_0b0de150b89deaeab74ba23e6133cee0
#
_entry.id   0b0de150b89deaeab74ba23e6133cee0
#
_cell.length_a   1.000
_cell.length_b   1.000
_cell.length_c   1.000
_cell.angle_alpha   90.00
_cell.angle_beta   90.00
_cell.angle_gamma   90.00
#
_symmetry.space_group_name_H-M   'P 1'
#
loop_
_entity.id
_entity.type
_entity.pdbx_description
1 polymer ?
#
loop_
_entity_poly.entity_id
_entity_poly.type
_entity_poly.pdbx_seq_one_letter_code
_entity_poly.pdbx_strand_id
1 'polypeptide(L)'
;MSIESGVGDQAREIESAGQRIANFSTELISYILPALDAFIILLSCLVAAIGYHLLIGDPYFEPVPQCAVGFLASFIYILRMNGSGYYELPESTKPRLEVREILVCWFTTGLLLALIAFLLKISAAYSRGAFVIFYALAPVALLGARKATKVVLAQAIARGAIGRRDSVLIGDSNEVAALKRGDLLTLCGAPDARFFALSQEDELGRSSNDVRIINAVADYVREHNCRQILIALPWSDVGRIELIRDQLKNIPIVARLLPDKSVRALSDLTWSAARKPALSIELQRAPLTEVQRLVKRITDVIVASLALVFFLPVMAIAAVAIKLDSPGPVVFRQIRKGFNGKQFHILKFRTMTVQENGPSVVQATRDDSRVTTIGRLLRSSSIDELPQLWNVLKGDMSLIGPRPHALAHDNHFESLLSDYAFRHHVKPGITGWAQCNGARGAMPSIEHTVERVKLDLWYINNWSFWLDLLILIKTIFEVLRRRNAY
;
A
#
# COMPACT_ATOMS: atom_id res chain seq x y z
N MET A 1 -41.28 -12.77 22.45
CA MET A 1 -39.95 -12.21 22.73
C MET A 1 -38.88 -13.21 22.26
N SER A 2 -38.78 -13.52 20.98
CA SER A 2 -37.79 -14.48 20.40
C SER A 2 -37.77 -14.52 18.87
N ILE A 3 -38.15 -13.43 18.18
CA ILE A 3 -38.08 -13.33 16.71
C ILE A 3 -37.09 -12.23 16.24
N GLU A 4 -36.65 -11.32 17.11
CA GLU A 4 -35.72 -10.26 16.74
C GLU A 4 -34.22 -10.64 16.78
N SER A 5 -33.85 -11.76 17.44
CA SER A 5 -32.43 -12.19 17.51
C SER A 5 -31.93 -12.91 16.25
N GLY A 6 -32.81 -13.52 15.47
CA GLY A 6 -32.42 -14.27 14.28
C GLY A 6 -32.11 -13.40 13.03
N VAL A 7 -32.70 -12.21 12.93
CA VAL A 7 -32.48 -11.30 11.80
C VAL A 7 -31.14 -10.56 11.93
N GLY A 8 -30.72 -10.29 13.17
CA GLY A 8 -29.42 -9.64 13.45
C GLY A 8 -28.19 -10.53 13.14
N ASP A 9 -28.31 -11.84 13.38
CA ASP A 9 -27.20 -12.77 13.11
C ASP A 9 -27.08 -13.13 11.63
N GLN A 10 -28.18 -13.27 10.92
CA GLN A 10 -28.15 -13.47 9.45
C GLN A 10 -27.62 -12.21 8.73
N ALA A 11 -27.95 -11.01 9.19
CA ALA A 11 -27.38 -9.77 8.66
C ALA A 11 -25.87 -9.69 8.92
N ARG A 12 -25.40 -10.13 10.08
CA ARG A 12 -23.96 -10.20 10.43
C ARG A 12 -23.21 -11.28 9.64
N GLU A 13 -23.83 -12.44 9.39
CA GLU A 13 -23.23 -13.49 8.56
C GLU A 13 -23.16 -13.08 7.07
N ILE A 14 -24.17 -12.40 6.54
CA ILE A 14 -24.17 -11.85 5.18
C ILE A 14 -23.14 -10.72 5.07
N GLU A 15 -22.99 -9.88 6.11
CA GLU A 15 -21.92 -8.87 6.19
C GLU A 15 -20.53 -9.49 6.27
N SER A 16 -20.35 -10.58 7.03
CA SER A 16 -19.06 -11.26 7.16
C SER A 16 -18.69 -12.06 5.91
N ALA A 17 -19.64 -12.63 5.19
CA ALA A 17 -19.43 -13.31 3.92
C ALA A 17 -19.11 -12.32 2.78
N GLY A 18 -19.69 -11.11 2.80
CA GLY A 18 -19.34 -10.01 1.90
C GLY A 18 -17.94 -9.40 2.16
N GLN A 19 -17.34 -9.64 3.32
CA GLN A 19 -16.02 -9.14 3.70
C GLN A 19 -14.85 -9.90 3.07
N ARG A 20 -15.08 -11.06 2.45
CA ARG A 20 -14.03 -11.88 1.82
C ARG A 20 -13.82 -11.62 0.34
N ILE A 21 -14.62 -10.77 -0.29
CA ILE A 21 -14.33 -10.30 -1.65
C ILE A 21 -13.21 -9.29 -1.53
N ALA A 22 -12.04 -9.60 -2.10
CA ALA A 22 -10.88 -8.73 -2.10
C ALA A 22 -11.29 -7.33 -2.60
N ASN A 23 -11.27 -6.34 -1.72
CA ASN A 23 -11.49 -4.94 -2.07
C ASN A 23 -10.32 -4.49 -2.94
N PHE A 24 -10.53 -4.48 -4.27
CA PHE A 24 -9.53 -3.98 -5.20
C PHE A 24 -9.41 -2.48 -5.05
N SER A 25 -8.19 -2.03 -4.79
CA SER A 25 -7.85 -0.61 -4.78
C SER A 25 -8.02 -0.02 -6.17
N THR A 26 -8.62 1.17 -6.24
CA THR A 26 -8.73 1.92 -7.49
C THR A 26 -7.36 2.23 -8.09
N GLU A 27 -6.34 2.43 -7.26
CA GLU A 27 -4.94 2.63 -7.69
C GLU A 27 -4.36 1.39 -8.39
N LEU A 28 -4.68 0.18 -7.91
CA LEU A 28 -4.22 -1.07 -8.53
C LEU A 28 -4.77 -1.25 -9.95
N ILE A 29 -5.95 -0.73 -10.26
CA ILE A 29 -6.55 -0.82 -11.59
C ILE A 29 -5.65 -0.15 -12.63
N SER A 30 -5.04 0.99 -12.30
CA SER A 30 -4.11 1.72 -13.19
C SER A 30 -2.82 0.94 -13.52
N TYR A 31 -2.49 -0.10 -12.75
CA TYR A 31 -1.37 -1.00 -13.03
C TYR A 31 -1.79 -2.33 -13.65
N ILE A 32 -2.98 -2.83 -13.27
CA ILE A 32 -3.50 -4.10 -13.81
C ILE A 32 -3.88 -3.95 -15.29
N LEU A 33 -4.48 -2.82 -15.68
CA LEU A 33 -4.89 -2.59 -17.06
C LEU A 33 -3.72 -2.58 -18.06
N PRO A 34 -2.62 -1.84 -17.84
CA PRO A 34 -1.44 -1.93 -18.71
C PRO A 34 -0.83 -3.33 -18.76
N ALA A 35 -0.77 -4.03 -17.61
CA ALA A 35 -0.25 -5.39 -17.54
C ALA A 35 -1.12 -6.37 -18.36
N LEU A 36 -2.43 -6.20 -18.32
CA LEU A 36 -3.37 -6.98 -19.14
C LEU A 36 -3.17 -6.71 -20.64
N ASP A 37 -3.05 -5.44 -21.03
CA ASP A 37 -2.78 -5.07 -22.42
C ASP A 37 -1.44 -5.64 -22.90
N ALA A 38 -0.37 -5.57 -22.07
CA ALA A 38 0.92 -6.20 -22.36
C ALA A 38 0.77 -7.70 -22.61
N PHE A 39 0.08 -8.39 -21.69
CA PHE A 39 -0.16 -9.82 -21.79
C PHE A 39 -0.91 -10.18 -23.09
N ILE A 40 -1.95 -9.41 -23.44
CA ILE A 40 -2.74 -9.65 -24.65
C ILE A 40 -1.90 -9.45 -25.91
N ILE A 41 -1.08 -8.41 -25.97
CA ILE A 41 -0.20 -8.15 -27.11
C ILE A 41 0.84 -9.27 -27.24
N LEU A 42 1.48 -9.67 -26.15
CA LEU A 42 2.44 -10.78 -26.14
C LEU A 42 1.80 -12.10 -26.56
N LEU A 43 0.63 -12.41 -26.01
CA LEU A 43 -0.11 -13.63 -26.36
C LEU A 43 -0.53 -13.61 -27.84
N SER A 44 -1.01 -12.48 -28.35
CA SER A 44 -1.39 -12.33 -29.75
C SER A 44 -0.20 -12.51 -30.68
N CYS A 45 0.97 -12.00 -30.30
CA CYS A 45 2.22 -12.17 -31.04
C CYS A 45 2.63 -13.66 -31.09
N LEU A 46 2.59 -14.34 -29.95
CA LEU A 46 2.94 -15.76 -29.85
C LEU A 46 1.96 -16.64 -30.64
N VAL A 47 0.65 -16.39 -30.49
CA VAL A 47 -0.40 -17.13 -31.23
C VAL A 47 -0.28 -16.94 -32.73
N ALA A 48 -0.01 -15.70 -33.20
CA ALA A 48 0.20 -15.41 -34.61
C ALA A 48 1.44 -16.11 -35.15
N ALA A 49 2.53 -16.12 -34.39
CA ALA A 49 3.76 -16.78 -34.78
C ALA A 49 3.61 -18.31 -34.88
N ILE A 50 3.08 -18.93 -33.81
CA ILE A 50 2.84 -20.39 -33.80
C ILE A 50 1.83 -20.78 -34.91
N GLY A 51 0.72 -20.06 -35.02
CA GLY A 51 -0.32 -20.36 -36.02
C GLY A 51 0.21 -20.27 -37.45
N TYR A 52 1.04 -19.26 -37.73
CA TYR A 52 1.64 -19.11 -39.07
C TYR A 52 2.62 -20.25 -39.40
N HIS A 53 3.52 -20.60 -38.47
CA HIS A 53 4.50 -21.67 -38.69
C HIS A 53 3.84 -23.05 -38.79
N LEU A 54 2.78 -23.31 -38.01
CA LEU A 54 1.99 -24.53 -38.15
C LEU A 54 1.28 -24.64 -39.53
N LEU A 55 0.78 -23.50 -40.05
CA LEU A 55 0.11 -23.46 -41.36
C LEU A 55 1.08 -23.72 -42.52
N ILE A 56 2.35 -23.29 -42.39
CA ILE A 56 3.37 -23.44 -43.44
C ILE A 56 4.13 -24.76 -43.31
N GLY A 57 4.01 -25.43 -42.17
CA GLY A 57 4.72 -26.68 -41.90
C GLY A 57 6.22 -26.49 -41.65
N ASP A 58 6.62 -25.33 -41.11
CA ASP A 58 8.02 -25.04 -40.76
C ASP A 58 8.40 -25.70 -39.43
N PRO A 59 9.32 -26.68 -39.41
CA PRO A 59 9.72 -27.35 -38.16
C PRO A 59 10.69 -26.51 -37.30
N TYR A 60 11.25 -25.40 -37.83
CA TYR A 60 12.26 -24.58 -37.14
C TYR A 60 11.67 -23.28 -36.58
N PHE A 61 10.71 -23.41 -35.68
CA PHE A 61 10.13 -22.25 -34.98
C PHE A 61 11.04 -21.80 -33.81
N GLU A 62 11.57 -20.58 -33.92
CA GLU A 62 12.27 -19.93 -32.81
C GLU A 62 11.34 -18.92 -32.11
N PRO A 63 10.91 -19.18 -30.83
CA PRO A 63 9.98 -18.29 -30.14
C PRO A 63 10.63 -16.99 -29.62
N VAL A 64 11.95 -16.99 -29.38
CA VAL A 64 12.66 -15.87 -28.74
C VAL A 64 12.58 -14.56 -29.54
N PRO A 65 12.87 -14.52 -30.87
CA PRO A 65 12.74 -13.30 -31.66
C PRO A 65 11.30 -12.76 -31.64
N GLN A 66 10.30 -13.64 -31.74
CA GLN A 66 8.90 -13.25 -31.76
C GLN A 66 8.46 -12.63 -30.43
N CYS A 67 8.91 -13.19 -29.30
CA CYS A 67 8.68 -12.59 -27.99
C CYS A 67 9.29 -11.18 -27.89
N ALA A 68 10.47 -10.94 -28.46
CA ALA A 68 11.09 -9.62 -28.45
C ALA A 68 10.24 -8.56 -29.19
N VAL A 69 9.65 -8.92 -30.34
CA VAL A 69 8.71 -8.03 -31.05
C VAL A 69 7.48 -7.74 -30.22
N GLY A 70 6.89 -8.76 -29.60
CA GLY A 70 5.73 -8.62 -28.71
C GLY A 70 6.02 -7.71 -27.51
N PHE A 71 7.20 -7.86 -26.88
CA PHE A 71 7.63 -7.00 -25.78
C PHE A 71 7.78 -5.54 -26.22
N LEU A 72 8.46 -5.31 -27.35
CA LEU A 72 8.66 -3.97 -27.87
C LEU A 72 7.33 -3.32 -28.27
N ALA A 73 6.45 -4.08 -28.91
CA ALA A 73 5.09 -3.63 -29.24
C ALA A 73 4.29 -3.24 -28.01
N SER A 74 4.30 -4.10 -26.97
CA SER A 74 3.58 -3.83 -25.72
C SER A 74 4.13 -2.60 -25.00
N PHE A 75 5.45 -2.44 -24.95
CA PHE A 75 6.10 -1.29 -24.33
C PHE A 75 5.70 0.03 -25.00
N ILE A 76 5.80 0.09 -26.34
CA ILE A 76 5.44 1.29 -27.12
C ILE A 76 3.95 1.62 -26.95
N TYR A 77 3.08 0.60 -27.07
CA TYR A 77 1.64 0.75 -26.94
C TYR A 77 1.26 1.27 -25.55
N ILE A 78 1.78 0.65 -24.48
CA ILE A 78 1.49 1.04 -23.09
C ILE A 78 2.00 2.44 -22.80
N LEU A 79 3.22 2.78 -23.20
CA LEU A 79 3.80 4.11 -22.99
C LEU A 79 2.89 5.19 -23.57
N ARG A 80 2.38 4.97 -24.78
CA ARG A 80 1.49 5.90 -25.47
C ARG A 80 0.11 5.99 -24.84
N MET A 81 -0.52 4.85 -24.52
CA MET A 81 -1.83 4.80 -23.86
C MET A 81 -1.78 5.42 -22.45
N ASN A 82 -0.69 5.18 -21.71
CA ASN A 82 -0.47 5.77 -20.39
C ASN A 82 -0.27 7.29 -20.50
N GLY A 83 0.55 7.76 -21.42
CA GLY A 83 0.72 9.19 -21.68
C GLY A 83 -0.58 9.91 -22.07
N SER A 84 -1.55 9.15 -22.56
CA SER A 84 -2.90 9.62 -22.87
C SER A 84 -3.92 9.46 -21.74
N GLY A 85 -3.53 8.90 -20.56
CA GLY A 85 -4.37 8.79 -19.36
C GLY A 85 -5.49 7.75 -19.45
N TYR A 86 -5.44 6.82 -20.42
CA TYR A 86 -6.51 5.81 -20.62
C TYR A 86 -6.51 4.69 -19.56
N TYR A 87 -5.47 4.58 -18.75
CA TYR A 87 -5.39 3.63 -17.67
C TYR A 87 -5.83 4.20 -16.32
N GLU A 88 -6.03 5.52 -16.26
CA GLU A 88 -6.47 6.20 -15.03
C GLU A 88 -7.99 6.15 -14.88
N LEU A 89 -8.45 6.16 -13.61
CA LEU A 89 -9.84 6.45 -13.29
C LEU A 89 -10.08 7.96 -13.46
N PRO A 90 -11.20 8.40 -14.03
CA PRO A 90 -12.41 7.65 -14.41
C PRO A 90 -12.44 7.13 -15.86
N GLU A 91 -11.42 7.39 -16.69
CA GLU A 91 -11.46 7.03 -18.11
C GLU A 91 -11.68 5.53 -18.33
N SER A 92 -11.02 4.68 -17.51
CA SER A 92 -11.16 3.22 -17.57
C SER A 92 -12.60 2.72 -17.28
N THR A 93 -13.43 3.53 -16.61
CA THR A 93 -14.81 3.17 -16.23
C THR A 93 -15.88 3.73 -17.17
N LYS A 94 -15.52 4.66 -18.08
CA LYS A 94 -16.47 5.21 -19.04
C LYS A 94 -17.04 4.11 -19.93
N PRO A 95 -18.37 4.10 -20.19
CA PRO A 95 -19.00 3.03 -20.97
C PRO A 95 -18.62 3.06 -22.46
N ARG A 96 -18.11 4.19 -22.96
CA ARG A 96 -17.67 4.30 -24.36
C ARG A 96 -16.37 3.56 -24.58
N LEU A 97 -16.32 2.70 -25.59
CA LEU A 97 -15.10 2.10 -26.08
C LEU A 97 -14.32 3.15 -26.88
N GLU A 98 -13.05 3.33 -26.50
CA GLU A 98 -12.11 4.23 -27.21
C GLU A 98 -11.55 3.52 -28.44
N VAL A 99 -12.39 3.08 -29.38
CA VAL A 99 -12.00 2.29 -30.56
C VAL A 99 -10.99 3.06 -31.41
N ARG A 100 -11.28 4.35 -31.66
CA ARG A 100 -10.41 5.20 -32.47
C ARG A 100 -9.00 5.32 -31.86
N GLU A 101 -8.93 5.57 -30.58
CA GLU A 101 -7.68 5.77 -29.86
C GLU A 101 -6.84 4.50 -29.81
N ILE A 102 -7.46 3.35 -29.55
CA ILE A 102 -6.80 2.04 -29.57
C ILE A 102 -6.23 1.78 -30.98
N LEU A 103 -7.03 2.00 -32.03
CA LEU A 103 -6.60 1.76 -33.41
C LEU A 103 -5.50 2.73 -33.82
N VAL A 104 -5.60 4.02 -33.49
CA VAL A 104 -4.55 5.01 -33.80
C VAL A 104 -3.27 4.69 -33.02
N CYS A 105 -3.37 4.33 -31.77
CA CYS A 105 -2.22 3.91 -30.96
C CYS A 105 -1.57 2.66 -31.54
N TRP A 106 -2.36 1.65 -31.93
CA TRP A 106 -1.87 0.43 -32.53
C TRP A 106 -1.20 0.67 -33.91
N PHE A 107 -1.86 1.47 -34.76
CA PHE A 107 -1.30 1.84 -36.06
C PHE A 107 0.07 2.54 -35.94
N THR A 108 0.18 3.50 -35.02
CA THR A 108 1.46 4.19 -34.79
C THR A 108 2.51 3.29 -34.16
N THR A 109 2.10 2.32 -33.35
CA THR A 109 3.00 1.28 -32.78
C THR A 109 3.57 0.42 -33.94
N GLY A 110 2.72 0.01 -34.87
CA GLY A 110 3.15 -0.74 -36.05
C GLY A 110 4.11 0.03 -36.96
N LEU A 111 3.85 1.32 -37.21
CA LEU A 111 4.77 2.18 -37.94
C LEU A 111 6.14 2.30 -37.25
N LEU A 112 6.14 2.46 -35.94
CA LEU A 112 7.38 2.56 -35.17
C LEU A 112 8.17 1.24 -35.20
N LEU A 113 7.48 0.10 -35.06
CA LEU A 113 8.11 -1.22 -35.18
C LEU A 113 8.72 -1.44 -36.56
N ALA A 114 7.99 -1.05 -37.62
CA ALA A 114 8.49 -1.15 -39.01
C ALA A 114 9.73 -0.25 -39.22
N LEU A 115 9.71 0.97 -38.67
CA LEU A 115 10.85 1.89 -38.71
C LEU A 115 12.07 1.32 -37.96
N ILE A 116 11.88 0.76 -36.78
CA ILE A 116 12.94 0.14 -35.99
C ILE A 116 13.53 -1.07 -36.75
N ALA A 117 12.68 -1.94 -37.31
CA ALA A 117 13.12 -3.09 -38.07
C ALA A 117 13.91 -2.68 -39.34
N PHE A 118 13.52 -1.59 -40.00
CA PHE A 118 14.23 -1.01 -41.14
C PHE A 118 15.59 -0.44 -40.73
N LEU A 119 15.65 0.39 -39.70
CA LEU A 119 16.88 1.03 -39.22
C LEU A 119 17.93 0.01 -38.74
N LEU A 120 17.48 -1.02 -38.01
CA LEU A 120 18.36 -2.07 -37.52
C LEU A 120 18.65 -3.17 -38.56
N LYS A 121 18.06 -3.11 -39.76
CA LYS A 121 18.21 -4.10 -40.83
C LYS A 121 17.90 -5.55 -40.43
N ILE A 122 16.99 -5.70 -39.43
CA ILE A 122 16.61 -7.01 -38.89
C ILE A 122 15.34 -7.60 -39.53
N SER A 123 14.79 -6.94 -40.54
CA SER A 123 13.56 -7.37 -41.20
C SER A 123 13.63 -8.76 -41.83
N ALA A 124 14.83 -9.26 -42.15
CA ALA A 124 15.03 -10.61 -42.70
C ALA A 124 14.93 -11.73 -41.63
N ALA A 125 15.12 -11.40 -40.34
CA ALA A 125 15.07 -12.37 -39.25
C ALA A 125 13.62 -12.68 -38.78
N TYR A 126 12.63 -11.94 -39.29
CA TYR A 126 11.24 -12.08 -38.87
C TYR A 126 10.33 -12.52 -39.99
N SER A 127 9.40 -13.43 -39.70
CA SER A 127 8.39 -13.87 -40.65
C SER A 127 7.37 -12.75 -40.92
N ARG A 128 7.35 -12.28 -42.18
CA ARG A 128 6.41 -11.24 -42.63
C ARG A 128 4.95 -11.66 -42.47
N GLY A 129 4.64 -12.94 -42.71
CA GLY A 129 3.29 -13.47 -42.59
C GLY A 129 2.83 -13.52 -41.12
N ALA A 130 3.69 -13.99 -40.22
CA ALA A 130 3.41 -13.97 -38.80
C ALA A 130 3.19 -12.54 -38.26
N PHE A 131 3.98 -11.57 -38.74
CA PHE A 131 3.81 -10.15 -38.38
C PHE A 131 2.46 -9.59 -38.86
N VAL A 132 2.02 -9.89 -40.07
CA VAL A 132 0.71 -9.42 -40.59
C VAL A 132 -0.44 -10.00 -39.76
N ILE A 133 -0.38 -11.30 -39.44
CA ILE A 133 -1.41 -11.94 -38.63
C ILE A 133 -1.41 -11.32 -37.20
N PHE A 134 -0.25 -11.13 -36.59
CA PHE A 134 -0.11 -10.45 -35.31
C PHE A 134 -0.72 -9.05 -35.33
N TYR A 135 -0.38 -8.28 -36.36
CA TYR A 135 -0.83 -6.89 -36.52
C TYR A 135 -2.35 -6.77 -36.65
N ALA A 136 -2.99 -7.76 -37.29
CA ALA A 136 -4.45 -7.84 -37.43
C ALA A 136 -5.14 -8.40 -36.16
N LEU A 137 -4.54 -9.39 -35.52
CA LEU A 137 -5.13 -10.09 -34.37
C LEU A 137 -5.13 -9.25 -33.07
N ALA A 138 -4.01 -8.59 -32.80
CA ALA A 138 -3.83 -7.88 -31.52
C ALA A 138 -4.86 -6.75 -31.27
N PRO A 139 -5.21 -5.86 -32.23
CA PRO A 139 -6.22 -4.84 -31.98
C PRO A 139 -7.61 -5.42 -31.73
N VAL A 140 -7.98 -6.55 -32.35
CA VAL A 140 -9.25 -7.24 -32.11
C VAL A 140 -9.28 -7.80 -30.69
N ALA A 141 -8.19 -8.44 -30.26
CA ALA A 141 -8.05 -8.96 -28.91
C ALA A 141 -8.06 -7.85 -27.85
N LEU A 142 -7.36 -6.72 -28.10
CA LEU A 142 -7.35 -5.55 -27.23
C LEU A 142 -8.74 -4.93 -27.08
N LEU A 143 -9.48 -4.75 -28.18
CA LEU A 143 -10.85 -4.23 -28.16
C LEU A 143 -11.80 -5.15 -27.37
N GLY A 144 -11.70 -6.46 -27.62
CA GLY A 144 -12.48 -7.46 -26.88
C GLY A 144 -12.20 -7.43 -25.38
N ALA A 145 -10.94 -7.42 -25.01
CA ALA A 145 -10.51 -7.37 -23.61
C ALA A 145 -10.91 -6.05 -22.93
N ARG A 146 -10.78 -4.92 -23.61
CA ARG A 146 -11.25 -3.62 -23.09
C ARG A 146 -12.74 -3.60 -22.85
N LYS A 147 -13.53 -4.16 -23.77
CA LYS A 147 -14.97 -4.30 -23.56
C LYS A 147 -15.29 -5.16 -22.35
N ALA A 148 -14.64 -6.32 -22.24
CA ALA A 148 -14.83 -7.24 -21.12
C ALA A 148 -14.43 -6.58 -19.78
N THR A 149 -13.27 -5.93 -19.73
CA THR A 149 -12.79 -5.23 -18.52
C THR A 149 -13.74 -4.11 -18.08
N LYS A 150 -14.25 -3.30 -19.03
CA LYS A 150 -15.22 -2.25 -18.71
C LYS A 150 -16.53 -2.81 -18.14
N VAL A 151 -17.01 -3.93 -18.67
CA VAL A 151 -18.22 -4.60 -18.15
C VAL A 151 -17.97 -5.13 -16.74
N VAL A 152 -16.85 -5.83 -16.53
CA VAL A 152 -16.47 -6.39 -15.22
C VAL A 152 -16.28 -5.25 -14.20
N LEU A 153 -15.61 -4.18 -14.58
CA LEU A 153 -15.35 -3.02 -13.71
C LEU A 153 -16.67 -2.32 -13.32
N ALA A 154 -17.55 -2.09 -14.29
CA ALA A 154 -18.88 -1.49 -14.05
C ALA A 154 -19.72 -2.37 -13.11
N GLN A 155 -19.72 -3.69 -13.30
CA GLN A 155 -20.41 -4.62 -12.39
C GLN A 155 -19.79 -4.65 -10.99
N ALA A 156 -18.47 -4.59 -10.88
CA ALA A 156 -17.76 -4.57 -9.61
C ALA A 156 -18.06 -3.29 -8.82
N ILE A 157 -18.11 -2.13 -9.50
CA ILE A 157 -18.55 -0.85 -8.90
C ILE A 157 -20.01 -0.92 -8.47
N ALA A 158 -20.91 -1.42 -9.33
CA ALA A 158 -22.34 -1.53 -9.01
C ALA A 158 -22.61 -2.47 -7.83
N ARG A 159 -21.83 -3.54 -7.69
CA ARG A 159 -21.90 -4.48 -6.54
C ARG A 159 -21.21 -3.97 -5.28
N GLY A 160 -20.53 -2.79 -5.35
CA GLY A 160 -19.77 -2.25 -4.24
C GLY A 160 -18.50 -3.04 -3.88
N ALA A 161 -17.99 -3.87 -4.80
CA ALA A 161 -16.73 -4.58 -4.64
C ALA A 161 -15.51 -3.67 -4.79
N ILE A 162 -15.68 -2.50 -5.40
CA ILE A 162 -14.66 -1.49 -5.57
C ILE A 162 -15.12 -0.21 -4.85
N GLY A 163 -14.35 0.24 -3.88
CA GLY A 163 -14.44 1.59 -3.30
C GLY A 163 -15.55 1.87 -2.28
N ARG A 164 -16.47 0.95 -1.99
CA ARG A 164 -17.63 1.25 -1.11
C ARG A 164 -17.27 1.52 0.36
N ARG A 165 -16.08 1.11 0.84
CA ARG A 165 -15.62 1.30 2.24
C ARG A 165 -14.30 2.06 2.36
N ASP A 166 -13.73 2.50 1.24
CA ASP A 166 -12.36 2.99 1.20
C ASP A 166 -12.25 4.49 1.41
N SER A 167 -13.37 5.23 1.41
CA SER A 167 -13.36 6.69 1.45
C SER A 167 -14.31 7.25 2.51
N VAL A 168 -13.83 8.26 3.22
CA VAL A 168 -14.62 9.07 4.14
C VAL A 168 -14.74 10.48 3.55
N LEU A 169 -15.92 11.07 3.58
CA LEU A 169 -16.18 12.45 3.18
C LEU A 169 -16.50 13.27 4.44
N ILE A 170 -15.69 14.28 4.69
CA ILE A 170 -15.91 15.25 5.76
C ILE A 170 -16.25 16.58 5.10
N GLY A 171 -17.29 17.26 5.55
CA GLY A 171 -17.56 18.56 4.96
C GLY A 171 -18.79 19.28 5.47
N ASP A 172 -18.99 20.48 4.92
CA ASP A 172 -20.19 21.24 5.09
C ASP A 172 -21.35 20.59 4.32
N SER A 173 -22.51 20.49 4.94
CA SER A 173 -23.73 19.94 4.31
C SER A 173 -24.08 20.64 2.98
N ASN A 174 -23.84 21.95 2.87
CA ASN A 174 -24.10 22.73 1.65
C ASN A 174 -23.15 22.36 0.51
N GLU A 175 -21.86 22.17 0.81
CA GLU A 175 -20.84 21.75 -0.17
C GLU A 175 -21.09 20.31 -0.63
N VAL A 176 -21.46 19.43 0.30
CA VAL A 176 -21.74 18.03 -0.01
C VAL A 176 -23.04 17.86 -0.80
N ALA A 177 -24.09 18.62 -0.47
CA ALA A 177 -25.35 18.61 -1.22
C ALA A 177 -25.18 19.09 -2.69
N ALA A 178 -24.17 19.92 -2.94
CA ALA A 178 -23.84 20.39 -4.28
C ALA A 178 -23.00 19.39 -5.11
N LEU A 179 -22.57 18.24 -4.52
CA LEU A 179 -21.88 17.18 -5.24
C LEU A 179 -22.88 16.33 -6.04
N LYS A 180 -22.66 16.21 -7.35
CA LYS A 180 -23.46 15.34 -8.22
C LYS A 180 -23.04 13.88 -8.05
N ARG A 181 -23.94 12.93 -8.33
CA ARG A 181 -23.60 11.52 -8.42
C ARG A 181 -22.48 11.32 -9.46
N GLY A 182 -21.38 10.72 -9.07
CA GLY A 182 -20.22 10.48 -9.92
C GLY A 182 -19.10 11.53 -9.81
N ASP A 183 -19.33 12.69 -9.17
CA ASP A 183 -18.27 13.68 -8.96
C ASP A 183 -17.14 13.11 -8.11
N LEU A 184 -17.44 12.34 -7.06
CA LEU A 184 -16.43 11.66 -6.23
C LEU A 184 -15.60 10.67 -7.05
N LEU A 185 -16.23 9.92 -7.96
CA LEU A 185 -15.51 9.00 -8.85
C LEU A 185 -14.61 9.78 -9.82
N THR A 186 -15.11 10.90 -10.35
CA THR A 186 -14.39 11.73 -11.33
C THR A 186 -13.23 12.50 -10.70
N LEU A 187 -13.45 13.06 -9.49
CA LEU A 187 -12.48 13.91 -8.81
C LEU A 187 -11.40 13.11 -8.05
N CYS A 188 -11.78 11.96 -7.47
CA CYS A 188 -10.92 11.22 -6.54
C CYS A 188 -10.88 9.71 -6.76
N GLY A 189 -11.55 9.20 -7.80
CA GLY A 189 -11.64 7.77 -8.03
C GLY A 189 -12.46 7.01 -6.97
N ALA A 190 -13.25 7.71 -6.15
CA ALA A 190 -14.10 7.11 -5.12
C ALA A 190 -15.53 6.96 -5.64
N PRO A 191 -16.06 5.74 -5.80
CA PRO A 191 -17.45 5.55 -6.25
C PRO A 191 -18.48 5.94 -5.19
N ASP A 192 -18.10 5.84 -3.91
CA ASP A 192 -18.91 6.17 -2.74
C ASP A 192 -18.03 6.56 -1.56
N ALA A 193 -18.56 7.34 -0.61
CA ALA A 193 -17.87 7.75 0.60
C ALA A 193 -18.86 7.87 1.76
N ARG A 194 -18.43 7.47 2.98
CA ARG A 194 -19.22 7.72 4.18
C ARG A 194 -19.13 9.18 4.59
N PHE A 195 -20.25 9.85 4.67
CA PHE A 195 -20.33 11.26 4.99
C PHE A 195 -20.35 11.51 6.51
N PHE A 196 -19.54 12.48 6.95
CA PHE A 196 -19.54 13.06 8.27
C PHE A 196 -19.75 14.57 8.13
N ALA A 197 -20.92 15.04 8.59
CA ALA A 197 -21.28 16.45 8.52
C ALA A 197 -20.54 17.24 9.59
N LEU A 198 -19.89 18.32 9.19
CA LEU A 198 -19.32 19.31 10.10
C LEU A 198 -20.40 20.26 10.60
N SER A 199 -20.21 20.82 11.82
CA SER A 199 -21.17 21.72 12.43
C SER A 199 -21.32 23.03 11.67
N GLN A 200 -22.55 23.56 11.64
CA GLN A 200 -22.86 24.89 11.10
C GLN A 200 -23.02 25.98 12.20
N GLU A 201 -22.70 25.63 13.46
CA GLU A 201 -22.80 26.54 14.59
C GLU A 201 -21.82 27.72 14.54
N ASP A 202 -22.01 28.74 15.42
CA ASP A 202 -21.15 29.91 15.52
C ASP A 202 -19.70 29.58 15.90
N GLU A 203 -18.75 30.45 15.56
CA GLU A 203 -17.29 30.21 15.59
C GLU A 203 -16.73 29.58 16.87
N LEU A 204 -17.28 29.92 18.05
CA LEU A 204 -16.81 29.36 19.34
C LEU A 204 -17.27 27.90 19.58
N GLY A 205 -18.45 27.51 19.09
CA GLY A 205 -18.94 26.12 19.18
C GLY A 205 -18.40 25.22 18.07
N ARG A 206 -18.04 25.77 16.92
CA ARG A 206 -17.54 25.08 15.73
C ARG A 206 -16.27 24.28 16.02
N SER A 207 -15.26 24.90 16.62
CA SER A 207 -13.94 24.29 16.77
C SER A 207 -13.98 23.03 17.66
N SER A 208 -14.69 23.05 18.78
CA SER A 208 -14.78 21.89 19.68
C SER A 208 -15.61 20.75 19.09
N ASN A 209 -16.67 21.08 18.36
CA ASN A 209 -17.55 20.10 17.72
C ASN A 209 -16.87 19.45 16.51
N ASP A 210 -16.15 20.25 15.70
CA ASP A 210 -15.36 19.76 14.58
C ASP A 210 -14.26 18.79 15.06
N VAL A 211 -13.53 19.12 16.14
CA VAL A 211 -12.53 18.20 16.73
C VAL A 211 -13.17 16.87 17.16
N ARG A 212 -14.38 16.90 17.75
CA ARG A 212 -15.10 15.68 18.12
C ARG A 212 -15.46 14.83 16.89
N ILE A 213 -15.93 15.47 15.82
CA ILE A 213 -16.28 14.79 14.56
C ILE A 213 -15.04 14.20 13.93
N ILE A 214 -13.92 14.94 13.89
CA ILE A 214 -12.66 14.46 13.32
C ILE A 214 -12.11 13.27 14.11
N ASN A 215 -12.22 13.26 15.45
CA ASN A 215 -11.85 12.12 16.27
C ASN A 215 -12.73 10.90 15.96
N ALA A 216 -14.04 11.07 15.79
CA ALA A 216 -14.93 10.00 15.36
C ALA A 216 -14.58 9.45 13.96
N VAL A 217 -14.16 10.34 13.04
CA VAL A 217 -13.63 9.94 11.73
C VAL A 217 -12.33 9.15 11.90
N ALA A 218 -11.43 9.59 12.76
CA ALA A 218 -10.17 8.88 13.03
C ALA A 218 -10.41 7.46 13.53
N ASP A 219 -11.34 7.27 14.44
CA ASP A 219 -11.72 5.96 14.97
C ASP A 219 -12.39 5.10 13.90
N TYR A 220 -13.32 5.67 13.13
CA TYR A 220 -13.95 4.98 12.00
C TYR A 220 -12.91 4.49 10.97
N VAL A 221 -11.95 5.35 10.64
CA VAL A 221 -10.87 5.05 9.72
C VAL A 221 -9.98 3.91 10.24
N ARG A 222 -9.68 3.89 11.55
CA ARG A 222 -8.90 2.81 12.18
C ARG A 222 -9.63 1.46 12.17
N GLU A 223 -10.94 1.47 12.39
CA GLU A 223 -11.76 0.25 12.40
C GLU A 223 -11.97 -0.33 11.00
N HIS A 224 -12.27 0.51 10.02
CA HIS A 224 -12.72 0.10 8.69
C HIS A 224 -11.61 0.09 7.62
N ASN A 225 -10.33 0.34 7.99
CA ASN A 225 -9.20 0.41 7.06
C ASN A 225 -9.44 1.34 5.85
N CYS A 226 -10.04 2.49 6.09
CA CYS A 226 -10.25 3.48 5.03
C CYS A 226 -8.92 3.93 4.42
N ARG A 227 -8.92 4.29 3.14
CA ARG A 227 -7.72 4.61 2.36
C ARG A 227 -7.54 6.09 2.10
N GLN A 228 -8.65 6.84 2.04
CA GLN A 228 -8.62 8.29 1.81
C GLN A 228 -9.71 9.01 2.57
N ILE A 229 -9.41 10.25 2.90
CA ILE A 229 -10.35 11.21 3.48
C ILE A 229 -10.52 12.32 2.45
N LEU A 230 -11.78 12.59 2.09
CA LEU A 230 -12.18 13.65 1.19
C LEU A 230 -12.73 14.79 2.03
N ILE A 231 -12.32 16.01 1.77
CA ILE A 231 -12.72 17.19 2.52
C ILE A 231 -13.49 18.12 1.56
N ALA A 232 -14.76 18.35 1.86
CA ALA A 232 -15.66 19.21 1.09
C ALA A 232 -15.96 20.47 1.91
N LEU A 233 -15.12 21.50 1.76
CA LEU A 233 -15.24 22.79 2.42
C LEU A 233 -15.07 23.92 1.40
N PRO A 234 -15.66 25.11 1.66
CA PRO A 234 -15.31 26.30 0.91
C PRO A 234 -13.80 26.60 1.03
N TRP A 235 -13.13 26.86 -0.08
CA TRP A 235 -11.69 27.17 -0.09
C TRP A 235 -11.35 28.47 0.64
N SER A 236 -12.35 29.32 0.84
CA SER A 236 -12.23 30.55 1.64
C SER A 236 -12.08 30.29 3.16
N ASP A 237 -12.51 29.12 3.65
CA ASP A 237 -12.45 28.77 5.09
C ASP A 237 -11.09 28.12 5.45
N VAL A 238 -10.02 28.90 5.27
CA VAL A 238 -8.64 28.44 5.47
C VAL A 238 -8.42 27.96 6.90
N GLY A 239 -8.95 28.66 7.89
CA GLY A 239 -8.75 28.30 9.31
C GLY A 239 -9.32 26.93 9.64
N ARG A 240 -10.48 26.58 9.10
CA ARG A 240 -11.10 25.27 9.29
C ARG A 240 -10.35 24.16 8.55
N ILE A 241 -9.86 24.45 7.35
CA ILE A 241 -9.04 23.52 6.58
C ILE A 241 -7.74 23.22 7.34
N GLU A 242 -7.09 24.23 7.92
CA GLU A 242 -5.87 24.04 8.73
C GLU A 242 -6.13 23.24 10.00
N LEU A 243 -7.21 23.51 10.72
CA LEU A 243 -7.62 22.75 11.89
C LEU A 243 -7.82 21.26 11.56
N ILE A 244 -8.54 20.97 10.47
CA ILE A 244 -8.76 19.59 10.03
C ILE A 244 -7.44 18.93 9.64
N ARG A 245 -6.60 19.60 8.86
CA ARG A 245 -5.27 19.10 8.46
C ARG A 245 -4.44 18.75 9.69
N ASP A 246 -4.39 19.62 10.69
CA ASP A 246 -3.57 19.42 11.88
C ASP A 246 -4.07 18.26 12.75
N GLN A 247 -5.38 18.05 12.84
CA GLN A 247 -5.96 16.90 13.53
C GLN A 247 -5.75 15.57 12.77
N LEU A 248 -5.74 15.61 11.43
CA LEU A 248 -5.55 14.42 10.59
C LEU A 248 -4.08 13.99 10.49
N LYS A 249 -3.11 14.82 10.87
CA LYS A 249 -1.66 14.51 10.79
C LYS A 249 -1.31 13.14 11.37
N ASN A 250 -1.98 12.71 12.42
CA ASN A 250 -1.68 11.45 13.12
C ASN A 250 -2.27 10.20 12.44
N ILE A 251 -2.95 10.36 11.30
CA ILE A 251 -3.59 9.25 10.57
C ILE A 251 -2.84 9.01 9.26
N PRO A 252 -2.32 7.80 8.98
CA PRO A 252 -1.49 7.50 7.79
C PRO A 252 -2.31 7.35 6.51
N ILE A 253 -3.16 8.34 6.19
CA ILE A 253 -4.11 8.29 5.08
C ILE A 253 -3.95 9.52 4.21
N VAL A 254 -4.27 9.36 2.92
CA VAL A 254 -4.37 10.49 1.99
C VAL A 254 -5.57 11.35 2.36
N ALA A 255 -5.35 12.65 2.60
CA ALA A 255 -6.41 13.62 2.77
C ALA A 255 -6.41 14.57 1.56
N ARG A 256 -7.57 14.69 0.90
CA ARG A 256 -7.76 15.51 -0.30
C ARG A 256 -8.86 16.53 -0.08
N LEU A 257 -8.54 17.78 -0.35
CA LEU A 257 -9.52 18.86 -0.41
C LEU A 257 -10.18 18.85 -1.80
N LEU A 258 -11.50 18.71 -1.83
CA LEU A 258 -12.28 18.76 -3.06
C LEU A 258 -12.43 20.22 -3.54
N PRO A 259 -12.58 20.44 -4.85
CA PRO A 259 -12.95 21.76 -5.35
C PRO A 259 -14.28 22.18 -4.75
N ASP A 260 -14.36 23.41 -4.27
CA ASP A 260 -15.60 23.95 -3.75
C ASP A 260 -16.65 24.18 -4.85
N LYS A 261 -17.88 24.54 -4.46
CA LYS A 261 -19.00 24.78 -5.37
C LYS A 261 -18.66 25.81 -6.46
N SER A 262 -17.89 26.85 -6.12
CA SER A 262 -17.51 27.92 -7.04
C SER A 262 -16.52 27.41 -8.10
N VAL A 263 -15.51 26.69 -7.69
CA VAL A 263 -14.52 26.09 -8.60
C VAL A 263 -15.15 25.03 -9.50
N ARG A 264 -16.06 24.20 -8.95
CA ARG A 264 -16.81 23.22 -9.76
C ARG A 264 -17.69 23.87 -10.82
N ALA A 265 -18.39 24.96 -10.47
CA ALA A 265 -19.20 25.70 -11.42
C ALA A 265 -18.39 26.28 -12.58
N LEU A 266 -17.16 26.78 -12.32
CA LEU A 266 -16.23 27.23 -13.36
C LEU A 266 -15.76 26.08 -14.24
N SER A 267 -15.49 24.92 -13.68
CA SER A 267 -15.03 23.75 -14.43
C SER A 267 -16.11 23.19 -15.37
N ASP A 268 -17.38 23.27 -14.99
CA ASP A 268 -18.50 22.84 -15.83
C ASP A 268 -18.71 23.76 -17.05
N LEU A 269 -18.32 25.05 -16.93
CA LEU A 269 -18.46 26.04 -18.00
C LEU A 269 -17.33 26.01 -19.04
N THR A 270 -16.10 25.65 -18.60
CA THR A 270 -14.89 25.85 -19.42
C THR A 270 -14.36 24.57 -20.08
N TRP A 271 -14.80 23.40 -19.66
CA TRP A 271 -14.17 22.15 -20.05
C TRP A 271 -15.09 21.26 -20.85
N SER A 272 -14.93 21.38 -22.17
CA SER A 272 -15.44 20.42 -23.15
C SER A 272 -15.03 19.00 -22.79
N ALA A 273 -15.94 18.07 -22.95
CA ALA A 273 -16.06 16.69 -22.51
C ALA A 273 -14.80 15.75 -22.56
N ALA A 274 -13.61 16.22 -22.94
CA ALA A 274 -12.49 15.35 -23.22
C ALA A 274 -11.60 15.01 -22.01
N ARG A 275 -11.38 15.92 -21.07
CA ARG A 275 -10.58 15.67 -19.86
C ARG A 275 -10.89 16.71 -18.78
N LYS A 276 -11.60 16.29 -17.73
CA LYS A 276 -11.60 17.04 -16.46
C LYS A 276 -10.36 16.60 -15.69
N PRO A 277 -9.34 17.45 -15.45
CA PRO A 277 -8.28 17.11 -14.53
C PRO A 277 -8.90 16.89 -13.15
N ALA A 278 -8.34 15.95 -12.40
CA ALA A 278 -8.71 15.77 -10.99
C ALA A 278 -8.24 17.01 -10.20
N LEU A 279 -9.12 18.00 -10.08
CA LEU A 279 -8.89 19.24 -9.34
C LEU A 279 -9.07 18.99 -7.84
N SER A 280 -8.27 18.11 -7.25
CA SER A 280 -8.24 17.96 -5.79
C SER A 280 -6.86 18.35 -5.27
N ILE A 281 -6.81 19.06 -4.15
CA ILE A 281 -5.57 19.43 -3.49
C ILE A 281 -5.23 18.36 -2.45
N GLU A 282 -4.07 17.74 -2.55
CA GLU A 282 -3.58 16.84 -1.50
C GLU A 282 -3.12 17.67 -0.30
N LEU A 283 -3.88 17.63 0.79
CA LEU A 283 -3.50 18.23 2.07
C LEU A 283 -2.52 17.34 2.85
N GLN A 284 -2.65 16.03 2.67
CA GLN A 284 -1.80 15.04 3.31
C GLN A 284 -1.60 13.83 2.40
N ARG A 285 -0.34 13.36 2.32
CA ARG A 285 0.03 12.13 1.60
C ARG A 285 0.13 10.94 2.55
N ALA A 286 -0.27 9.77 2.06
CA ALA A 286 0.13 8.53 2.73
C ALA A 286 1.64 8.29 2.51
N PRO A 287 2.35 7.77 3.52
CA PRO A 287 3.80 7.53 3.40
C PRO A 287 4.16 6.55 2.28
N LEU A 288 3.29 5.59 1.99
CA LEU A 288 3.47 4.59 0.94
C LEU A 288 2.21 4.53 0.06
N THR A 289 2.41 4.47 -1.25
CA THR A 289 1.34 4.17 -2.19
C THR A 289 0.88 2.72 -2.06
N GLU A 290 -0.27 2.36 -2.62
CA GLU A 290 -0.78 0.98 -2.57
C GLU A 290 0.18 -0.02 -3.23
N VAL A 291 0.79 0.37 -4.35
CA VAL A 291 1.77 -0.47 -5.04
C VAL A 291 3.04 -0.64 -4.19
N GLN A 292 3.51 0.44 -3.59
CA GLN A 292 4.66 0.37 -2.68
C GLN A 292 4.37 -0.54 -1.48
N ARG A 293 3.16 -0.47 -0.89
CA ARG A 293 2.73 -1.39 0.17
C ARG A 293 2.68 -2.84 -0.30
N LEU A 294 2.18 -3.08 -1.50
CA LEU A 294 2.12 -4.42 -2.09
C LEU A 294 3.52 -4.99 -2.34
N VAL A 295 4.39 -4.23 -3.01
CA VAL A 295 5.79 -4.63 -3.26
C VAL A 295 6.50 -4.93 -1.95
N LYS A 296 6.38 -4.03 -0.96
CA LYS A 296 6.94 -4.23 0.37
C LYS A 296 6.40 -5.51 1.03
N ARG A 297 5.09 -5.75 0.95
CA ARG A 297 4.46 -6.93 1.53
C ARG A 297 4.93 -8.23 0.88
N ILE A 298 5.03 -8.26 -0.44
CA ILE A 298 5.55 -9.42 -1.19
C ILE A 298 6.99 -9.71 -0.76
N THR A 299 7.83 -8.69 -0.72
CA THR A 299 9.23 -8.81 -0.28
C THR A 299 9.31 -9.31 1.16
N ASP A 300 8.53 -8.73 2.08
CA ASP A 300 8.45 -9.15 3.48
C ASP A 300 8.10 -10.64 3.60
N VAL A 301 7.08 -11.11 2.88
CA VAL A 301 6.62 -12.50 2.94
C VAL A 301 7.68 -13.45 2.38
N ILE A 302 8.25 -13.14 1.21
CA ILE A 302 9.26 -14.01 0.57
C ILE A 302 10.49 -14.11 1.48
N VAL A 303 11.08 -12.99 1.89
CA VAL A 303 12.32 -12.98 2.68
C VAL A 303 12.09 -13.55 4.07
N ALA A 304 10.97 -13.23 4.74
CA ALA A 304 10.66 -13.80 6.05
C ALA A 304 10.42 -15.31 6.00
N SER A 305 9.79 -15.85 4.94
CA SER A 305 9.58 -17.28 4.76
C SER A 305 10.90 -18.00 4.56
N LEU A 306 11.76 -17.48 3.69
CA LEU A 306 13.11 -18.05 3.48
C LEU A 306 13.95 -18.00 4.75
N ALA A 307 13.93 -16.86 5.47
CA ALA A 307 14.66 -16.71 6.73
C ALA A 307 14.11 -17.66 7.81
N LEU A 308 12.80 -17.84 7.91
CA LEU A 308 12.20 -18.75 8.88
C LEU A 308 12.63 -20.20 8.63
N VAL A 309 12.60 -20.66 7.39
CA VAL A 309 13.04 -22.01 7.02
C VAL A 309 14.55 -22.19 7.31
N PHE A 310 15.37 -21.19 6.94
CA PHE A 310 16.82 -21.23 7.16
C PHE A 310 17.19 -21.26 8.65
N PHE A 311 16.54 -20.43 9.47
CA PHE A 311 16.84 -20.35 10.91
C PHE A 311 16.05 -21.34 11.77
N LEU A 312 15.15 -22.17 11.20
CA LEU A 312 14.35 -23.13 11.96
C LEU A 312 15.19 -24.06 12.86
N PRO A 313 16.31 -24.66 12.40
CA PRO A 313 17.15 -25.49 13.26
C PRO A 313 17.73 -24.71 14.45
N VAL A 314 18.21 -23.49 14.20
CA VAL A 314 18.77 -22.61 15.25
C VAL A 314 17.68 -22.23 16.26
N MET A 315 16.47 -21.93 15.80
CA MET A 315 15.33 -21.63 16.65
C MET A 315 14.92 -22.83 17.52
N ALA A 316 14.97 -24.06 16.97
CA ALA A 316 14.70 -25.28 17.72
C ALA A 316 15.72 -25.51 18.83
N ILE A 317 17.01 -25.36 18.53
CA ILE A 317 18.12 -25.49 19.51
C ILE A 317 17.95 -24.42 20.61
N ALA A 318 17.68 -23.16 20.24
CA ALA A 318 17.43 -22.08 21.20
C ALA A 318 16.23 -22.37 22.11
N ALA A 319 15.14 -22.92 21.55
CA ALA A 319 13.96 -23.29 22.32
C ALA A 319 14.26 -24.36 23.39
N VAL A 320 15.03 -25.39 23.05
CA VAL A 320 15.48 -26.43 23.99
C VAL A 320 16.40 -25.81 25.07
N ALA A 321 17.38 -25.01 24.64
CA ALA A 321 18.32 -24.36 25.58
C ALA A 321 17.59 -23.48 26.61
N ILE A 322 16.59 -22.68 26.18
CA ILE A 322 15.77 -21.85 27.08
C ILE A 322 14.99 -22.70 28.08
N LYS A 323 14.46 -23.84 27.66
CA LYS A 323 13.73 -24.75 28.55
C LYS A 323 14.60 -25.38 29.60
N LEU A 324 15.87 -25.68 29.25
CA LEU A 324 16.87 -26.24 30.18
C LEU A 324 17.41 -25.17 31.15
N ASP A 325 17.51 -23.90 30.71
CA ASP A 325 18.12 -22.82 31.49
C ASP A 325 17.17 -22.28 32.58
N SER A 326 15.85 -22.22 32.32
CA SER A 326 14.90 -21.69 33.29
C SER A 326 13.45 -22.20 33.06
N PRO A 327 12.63 -22.35 34.14
CA PRO A 327 11.22 -22.76 34.01
C PRO A 327 10.38 -21.68 33.35
N GLY A 328 9.36 -22.08 32.55
CA GLY A 328 8.39 -21.16 31.95
C GLY A 328 8.25 -21.28 30.41
N PRO A 329 7.51 -20.37 29.72
CA PRO A 329 7.29 -20.42 28.28
C PRO A 329 8.58 -20.06 27.52
N VAL A 330 8.80 -20.70 26.36
CA VAL A 330 9.96 -20.43 25.48
C VAL A 330 9.82 -19.07 24.80
N VAL A 331 8.60 -18.72 24.39
CA VAL A 331 8.29 -17.48 23.67
C VAL A 331 7.68 -16.46 24.63
N PHE A 332 8.31 -15.32 24.68
CA PHE A 332 7.81 -14.12 25.36
C PHE A 332 6.91 -13.31 24.43
N ARG A 333 5.79 -12.81 24.95
CA ARG A 333 4.83 -11.99 24.22
C ARG A 333 4.66 -10.66 24.95
N GLN A 334 4.75 -9.56 24.23
CA GLN A 334 4.55 -8.21 24.79
C GLN A 334 3.72 -7.36 23.83
N ILE A 335 2.82 -6.55 24.41
CA ILE A 335 1.99 -5.63 23.61
C ILE A 335 2.82 -4.46 23.13
N ARG A 336 2.71 -4.13 21.84
CA ARG A 336 3.36 -3.00 21.17
C ARG A 336 2.36 -2.28 20.28
N LYS A 337 2.60 -0.99 19.97
CA LYS A 337 1.87 -0.28 18.92
C LYS A 337 2.48 -0.62 17.56
N GLY A 338 1.61 -0.93 16.60
CA GLY A 338 1.95 -1.21 15.20
C GLY A 338 1.42 -0.13 14.25
N PHE A 339 1.18 -0.54 13.01
CA PHE A 339 0.62 0.34 11.98
C PHE A 339 -0.70 0.98 12.43
N ASN A 340 -0.82 2.28 12.20
CA ASN A 340 -1.98 3.09 12.60
C ASN A 340 -2.33 3.00 14.10
N GLY A 341 -1.32 2.81 14.96
CA GLY A 341 -1.49 2.70 16.40
C GLY A 341 -2.16 1.40 16.89
N LYS A 342 -2.49 0.45 16.01
CA LYS A 342 -3.11 -0.83 16.38
C LYS A 342 -2.15 -1.65 17.23
N GLN A 343 -2.64 -2.15 18.34
CA GLN A 343 -1.85 -2.99 19.25
C GLN A 343 -1.67 -4.40 18.68
N PHE A 344 -0.48 -4.96 18.84
CA PHE A 344 -0.17 -6.34 18.49
C PHE A 344 0.80 -6.96 19.52
N HIS A 345 0.91 -8.29 19.51
CA HIS A 345 1.84 -9.01 20.35
C HIS A 345 3.14 -9.29 19.60
N ILE A 346 4.23 -8.61 19.99
CA ILE A 346 5.56 -8.95 19.51
C ILE A 346 6.02 -10.28 20.12
N LEU A 347 6.62 -11.14 19.30
CA LEU A 347 7.13 -12.44 19.71
C LEU A 347 8.65 -12.39 19.83
N LYS A 348 9.19 -12.87 20.97
CA LYS A 348 10.63 -13.01 21.20
C LYS A 348 10.91 -14.30 21.97
N PHE A 349 12.11 -14.83 21.86
CA PHE A 349 12.54 -15.84 22.81
C PHE A 349 12.69 -15.22 24.19
N ARG A 350 12.35 -16.01 25.23
CA ARG A 350 12.54 -15.59 26.61
C ARG A 350 14.02 -15.54 26.93
N THR A 351 14.49 -14.38 27.38
CA THR A 351 15.88 -14.11 27.80
C THR A 351 16.01 -13.66 29.24
N MET A 352 14.88 -13.54 29.95
CA MET A 352 14.82 -13.06 31.34
C MET A 352 13.91 -13.95 32.17
N THR A 353 14.21 -14.06 33.48
CA THR A 353 13.44 -14.83 34.44
C THR A 353 12.09 -14.16 34.77
N VAL A 354 12.07 -12.83 34.87
CA VAL A 354 10.88 -12.02 35.12
C VAL A 354 10.39 -11.38 33.82
N GLN A 355 9.09 -11.45 33.56
CA GLN A 355 8.47 -10.90 32.34
C GLN A 355 7.46 -9.83 32.77
N GLU A 356 7.82 -8.56 32.49
CA GLU A 356 6.97 -7.41 32.80
C GLU A 356 6.11 -7.04 31.59
N ASN A 357 4.79 -7.13 31.76
CA ASN A 357 3.77 -6.65 30.79
C ASN A 357 2.91 -5.53 31.39
N GLY A 358 3.33 -4.94 32.51
CA GLY A 358 2.59 -3.94 33.25
C GLY A 358 2.65 -2.54 32.65
N PRO A 359 1.97 -1.57 33.26
CA PRO A 359 1.98 -0.16 32.86
C PRO A 359 3.34 0.51 33.06
N SER A 360 4.21 -0.06 33.91
CA SER A 360 5.59 0.37 34.12
C SER A 360 6.53 -0.75 33.65
N VAL A 361 7.29 -0.51 32.60
CA VAL A 361 8.30 -1.46 32.09
C VAL A 361 9.67 -0.85 32.29
N VAL A 362 10.50 -1.48 33.12
CA VAL A 362 11.89 -1.07 33.33
C VAL A 362 12.73 -1.56 32.15
N GLN A 363 13.37 -0.62 31.45
CA GLN A 363 14.25 -0.95 30.34
C GLN A 363 15.44 -1.80 30.83
N ALA A 364 15.73 -2.88 30.10
CA ALA A 364 16.87 -3.73 30.44
C ALA A 364 18.20 -2.99 30.24
N THR A 365 19.09 -3.10 31.22
CA THR A 365 20.46 -2.56 31.19
C THR A 365 21.47 -3.62 30.77
N ARG A 366 22.74 -3.22 30.59
CA ARG A 366 23.80 -4.13 30.09
C ARG A 366 24.05 -5.32 31.01
N ASP A 367 24.05 -5.10 32.31
CA ASP A 367 24.32 -6.12 33.34
C ASP A 367 23.07 -6.41 34.21
N ASP A 368 21.90 -6.47 33.57
CA ASP A 368 20.63 -6.71 34.22
C ASP A 368 20.58 -8.13 34.82
N SER A 369 20.43 -8.23 36.14
CA SER A 369 20.39 -9.49 36.87
C SER A 369 19.22 -10.41 36.50
N ARG A 370 18.20 -9.88 35.85
CA ARG A 370 17.05 -10.65 35.35
C ARG A 370 17.40 -11.51 34.13
N VAL A 371 18.51 -11.21 33.42
CA VAL A 371 18.90 -11.89 32.19
C VAL A 371 19.54 -13.24 32.52
N THR A 372 18.99 -14.31 31.94
CA THR A 372 19.51 -15.67 32.12
C THR A 372 20.83 -15.89 31.37
N THR A 373 21.57 -16.96 31.67
CA THR A 373 22.85 -17.27 31.01
C THR A 373 22.67 -17.49 29.50
N ILE A 374 21.72 -18.33 29.12
CA ILE A 374 21.34 -18.52 27.70
C ILE A 374 20.73 -17.24 27.11
N GLY A 375 19.94 -16.51 27.88
CA GLY A 375 19.37 -15.23 27.48
C GLY A 375 20.42 -14.20 27.05
N ARG A 376 21.57 -14.15 27.72
CA ARG A 376 22.69 -13.27 27.35
C ARG A 376 23.27 -13.62 25.98
N LEU A 377 23.46 -14.92 25.72
CA LEU A 377 23.93 -15.40 24.43
C LEU A 377 22.93 -15.08 23.29
N LEU A 378 21.63 -15.32 23.52
CA LEU A 378 20.59 -15.06 22.54
C LEU A 378 20.47 -13.57 22.21
N ARG A 379 20.57 -12.68 23.21
CA ARG A 379 20.54 -11.22 23.01
C ARG A 379 21.77 -10.71 22.27
N SER A 380 22.96 -11.17 22.63
CA SER A 380 24.20 -10.75 21.94
C SER A 380 24.27 -11.18 20.48
N SER A 381 23.61 -12.29 20.12
CA SER A 381 23.50 -12.80 18.75
C SER A 381 22.23 -12.33 18.04
N SER A 382 21.29 -11.63 18.71
CA SER A 382 19.97 -11.25 18.21
C SER A 382 19.08 -12.43 17.81
N ILE A 383 19.42 -13.66 18.22
CA ILE A 383 18.60 -14.86 18.00
C ILE A 383 17.26 -14.76 18.74
N ASP A 384 17.24 -14.03 19.86
CA ASP A 384 16.02 -13.76 20.63
C ASP A 384 14.92 -13.07 19.81
N GLU A 385 15.26 -12.39 18.73
CA GLU A 385 14.31 -11.68 17.87
C GLU A 385 13.78 -12.50 16.68
N LEU A 386 14.34 -13.69 16.40
CA LEU A 386 13.90 -14.54 15.28
C LEU A 386 12.40 -14.90 15.29
N PRO A 387 11.73 -15.12 16.45
CA PRO A 387 10.28 -15.35 16.45
C PRO A 387 9.45 -14.20 15.87
N GLN A 388 10.00 -12.98 15.75
CA GLN A 388 9.34 -11.85 15.09
C GLN A 388 9.13 -12.09 13.59
N LEU A 389 9.88 -13.00 12.94
CA LEU A 389 9.62 -13.41 11.56
C LEU A 389 8.18 -13.92 11.39
N TRP A 390 7.60 -14.55 12.43
CA TRP A 390 6.20 -14.93 12.44
C TRP A 390 5.26 -13.71 12.47
N ASN A 391 5.60 -12.65 13.21
CA ASN A 391 4.84 -11.40 13.17
C ASN A 391 4.86 -10.76 11.77
N VAL A 392 6.00 -10.88 11.05
CA VAL A 392 6.09 -10.39 9.67
C VAL A 392 5.18 -11.21 8.76
N LEU A 393 5.20 -12.53 8.83
CA LEU A 393 4.33 -13.40 8.02
C LEU A 393 2.85 -13.16 8.31
N LYS A 394 2.48 -12.99 9.58
CA LYS A 394 1.13 -12.64 10.00
C LYS A 394 0.69 -11.25 9.49
N GLY A 395 1.65 -10.34 9.29
CA GLY A 395 1.40 -9.00 8.80
C GLY A 395 1.31 -7.91 9.87
N ASP A 396 1.59 -8.24 11.13
CA ASP A 396 1.67 -7.27 12.24
C ASP A 396 2.93 -6.40 12.11
N MET A 397 4.01 -6.95 11.52
CA MET A 397 5.31 -6.30 11.32
C MET A 397 5.76 -6.37 9.85
N SER A 398 6.81 -5.63 9.55
CA SER A 398 7.63 -5.73 8.34
C SER A 398 9.05 -6.18 8.73
N LEU A 399 9.85 -6.63 7.78
CA LEU A 399 11.28 -6.86 8.02
C LEU A 399 11.98 -5.54 8.34
N ILE A 400 11.62 -4.47 7.61
CA ILE A 400 12.24 -3.17 7.71
C ILE A 400 11.20 -2.11 8.08
N GLY A 401 11.50 -1.32 9.10
CA GLY A 401 10.63 -0.25 9.57
C GLY A 401 11.11 0.33 10.91
N PRO A 402 10.42 1.33 11.45
CA PRO A 402 10.69 1.83 12.80
C PRO A 402 10.57 0.72 13.84
N ARG A 403 11.53 0.64 14.76
CA ARG A 403 11.49 -0.38 15.82
C ARG A 403 10.33 -0.12 16.78
N PRO A 404 9.46 -1.11 17.09
CA PRO A 404 8.33 -0.91 17.97
C PRO A 404 8.79 -0.79 19.44
N HIS A 405 8.34 0.22 20.16
CA HIS A 405 8.64 0.41 21.57
C HIS A 405 7.61 -0.28 22.49
N ALA A 406 7.90 -0.40 23.78
CA ALA A 406 6.91 -0.84 24.76
C ALA A 406 5.80 0.22 24.88
N LEU A 407 4.57 -0.22 25.15
CA LEU A 407 3.40 0.66 25.20
C LEU A 407 3.60 1.83 26.18
N ALA A 408 4.20 1.56 27.35
CA ALA A 408 4.50 2.60 28.33
C ALA A 408 5.47 3.67 27.79
N HIS A 409 6.49 3.26 27.03
CA HIS A 409 7.45 4.18 26.41
C HIS A 409 6.84 4.93 25.23
N ASP A 410 6.02 4.27 24.39
CA ASP A 410 5.32 4.92 23.27
C ASP A 410 4.42 6.06 23.78
N ASN A 411 3.60 5.80 24.81
CA ASN A 411 2.71 6.80 25.38
C ASN A 411 3.48 8.00 25.97
N HIS A 412 4.61 7.72 26.62
CA HIS A 412 5.47 8.77 27.18
C HIS A 412 6.10 9.62 26.05
N PHE A 413 6.64 9.01 25.01
CA PHE A 413 7.27 9.75 23.91
C PHE A 413 6.25 10.50 23.04
N GLU A 414 5.02 9.97 22.87
CA GLU A 414 3.93 10.69 22.20
C GLU A 414 3.54 11.97 22.95
N SER A 415 3.62 11.98 24.28
CA SER A 415 3.34 13.19 25.07
C SER A 415 4.44 14.24 24.99
N LEU A 416 5.68 13.85 24.69
CA LEU A 416 6.85 14.74 24.64
C LEU A 416 7.16 15.25 23.21
N LEU A 417 6.83 14.47 22.19
CA LEU A 417 7.23 14.75 20.80
C LEU A 417 6.01 14.72 19.89
N SER A 418 5.62 15.87 19.37
CA SER A 418 4.45 16.02 18.48
C SER A 418 4.50 15.11 17.24
N ASP A 419 5.71 14.86 16.71
CA ASP A 419 5.91 14.08 15.50
C ASP A 419 6.11 12.57 15.76
N TYR A 420 6.09 12.14 17.04
CA TYR A 420 6.35 10.75 17.38
C TYR A 420 5.32 9.78 16.77
N ALA A 421 4.06 10.17 16.72
CA ALA A 421 2.97 9.37 16.19
C ALA A 421 3.14 8.99 14.70
N PHE A 422 3.87 9.82 13.92
CA PHE A 422 4.15 9.51 12.50
C PHE A 422 4.95 8.22 12.30
N ARG A 423 5.67 7.73 13.33
CA ARG A 423 6.36 6.44 13.26
C ARG A 423 5.41 5.27 13.04
N HIS A 424 4.15 5.41 13.45
CA HIS A 424 3.11 4.40 13.26
C HIS A 424 2.44 4.46 11.88
N HIS A 425 2.90 5.35 10.99
CA HIS A 425 2.40 5.46 9.62
C HIS A 425 2.88 4.34 8.69
N VAL A 426 3.84 3.53 9.12
CA VAL A 426 4.27 2.30 8.45
C VAL A 426 4.28 1.15 9.48
N LYS A 427 4.34 -0.09 9.00
CA LYS A 427 4.48 -1.25 9.89
C LYS A 427 5.82 -1.19 10.61
N PRO A 428 5.87 -1.53 11.90
CA PRO A 428 7.12 -1.63 12.62
C PRO A 428 8.02 -2.73 12.04
N GLY A 429 9.33 -2.49 12.08
CA GLY A 429 10.33 -3.42 11.54
C GLY A 429 11.08 -4.23 12.59
N ILE A 430 11.60 -5.38 12.18
CA ILE A 430 12.61 -6.13 12.94
C ILE A 430 13.90 -5.31 12.94
N THR A 431 14.28 -4.79 11.78
CA THR A 431 15.38 -3.82 11.60
C THR A 431 14.86 -2.53 10.98
N GLY A 432 15.69 -1.49 10.91
CA GLY A 432 15.30 -0.21 10.35
C GLY A 432 16.47 0.75 10.18
N TRP A 433 16.22 1.85 9.49
CA TRP A 433 17.23 2.86 9.17
C TRP A 433 17.92 3.43 10.41
N ALA A 434 17.17 3.75 11.46
CA ALA A 434 17.72 4.23 12.72
C ALA A 434 18.66 3.21 13.36
N GLN A 435 18.29 1.92 13.35
CA GLN A 435 19.13 0.84 13.91
C GLN A 435 20.45 0.67 13.14
N CYS A 436 20.43 0.80 11.82
CA CYS A 436 21.62 0.67 10.96
C CYS A 436 22.53 1.92 10.99
N ASN A 437 22.03 3.05 11.51
CA ASN A 437 22.80 4.29 11.64
C ASN A 437 23.17 4.63 13.09
N GLY A 438 23.29 3.59 13.94
CA GLY A 438 23.83 3.73 15.30
C GLY A 438 22.80 3.95 16.41
N ALA A 439 21.54 4.25 16.09
CA ALA A 439 20.48 4.43 17.10
C ALA A 439 19.86 3.08 17.55
N ARG A 440 20.74 2.08 17.83
CA ARG A 440 20.36 0.75 18.35
C ARG A 440 20.57 0.71 19.86
N GLY A 441 19.71 0.00 20.59
CA GLY A 441 19.85 -0.23 22.02
C GLY A 441 19.01 0.72 22.89
N ALA A 442 19.49 0.96 24.11
CA ALA A 442 18.83 1.80 25.09
C ALA A 442 18.78 3.28 24.65
N MET A 443 17.77 3.99 25.09
CA MET A 443 17.60 5.43 24.87
C MET A 443 17.86 6.16 26.21
N PRO A 444 19.11 6.48 26.54
CA PRO A 444 19.47 7.02 27.85
C PRO A 444 19.00 8.48 28.05
N SER A 445 18.72 9.20 26.96
CA SER A 445 18.27 10.58 27.02
C SER A 445 17.18 10.90 25.97
N ILE A 446 16.52 12.04 26.13
CA ILE A 446 15.53 12.56 25.20
C ILE A 446 16.17 12.86 23.85
N GLU A 447 17.41 13.37 23.82
CA GLU A 447 18.14 13.70 22.59
C GLU A 447 18.34 12.46 21.70
N HIS A 448 18.72 11.33 22.29
CA HIS A 448 18.83 10.05 21.57
C HIS A 448 17.49 9.58 21.00
N THR A 449 16.40 9.83 21.74
CA THR A 449 15.05 9.53 21.28
C THR A 449 14.66 10.40 20.10
N VAL A 450 14.94 11.72 20.17
CA VAL A 450 14.69 12.67 19.09
C VAL A 450 15.48 12.30 17.83
N GLU A 451 16.78 11.97 17.97
CA GLU A 451 17.61 11.55 16.84
C GLU A 451 17.05 10.27 16.18
N ARG A 452 16.68 9.29 16.98
CA ARG A 452 16.06 8.06 16.48
C ARG A 452 14.76 8.33 15.75
N VAL A 453 13.88 9.17 16.30
CA VAL A 453 12.62 9.56 15.66
C VAL A 453 12.90 10.26 14.33
N LYS A 454 13.86 11.18 14.27
CA LYS A 454 14.27 11.83 13.02
C LYS A 454 14.70 10.84 11.94
N LEU A 455 15.52 9.84 12.30
CA LEU A 455 15.96 8.79 11.37
C LEU A 455 14.79 7.88 10.93
N ASP A 456 13.87 7.55 11.83
CA ASP A 456 12.68 6.77 11.50
C ASP A 456 11.75 7.55 10.56
N LEU A 457 11.54 8.86 10.81
CA LEU A 457 10.74 9.73 9.93
C LEU A 457 11.41 9.95 8.58
N TRP A 458 12.74 10.10 8.56
CA TRP A 458 13.46 10.18 7.30
C TRP A 458 13.24 8.93 6.44
N TYR A 459 13.32 7.73 7.04
CA TYR A 459 13.03 6.48 6.34
C TYR A 459 11.61 6.44 5.77
N ILE A 460 10.61 6.84 6.56
CA ILE A 460 9.22 6.86 6.15
C ILE A 460 8.99 7.76 4.93
N ASN A 461 9.61 8.95 4.94
CA ASN A 461 9.47 9.94 3.88
C ASN A 461 10.28 9.64 2.62
N ASN A 462 11.36 8.83 2.74
CA ASN A 462 12.26 8.52 1.63
C ASN A 462 12.22 7.03 1.24
N TRP A 463 11.16 6.33 1.60
CA TRP A 463 11.07 4.91 1.33
C TRP A 463 11.23 4.59 -0.15
N SER A 464 12.04 3.59 -0.44
CA SER A 464 12.14 2.93 -1.75
C SER A 464 12.51 1.46 -1.56
N PHE A 465 12.20 0.63 -2.54
CA PHE A 465 12.61 -0.78 -2.55
C PHE A 465 14.13 -0.94 -2.39
N TRP A 466 14.90 -0.09 -3.05
CA TRP A 466 16.37 -0.09 -2.96
C TRP A 466 16.88 0.29 -1.57
N LEU A 467 16.19 1.20 -0.89
CA LEU A 467 16.53 1.58 0.49
C LEU A 467 16.29 0.39 1.43
N ASP A 468 15.20 -0.34 1.26
CA ASP A 468 14.95 -1.55 2.05
C ASP A 468 16.04 -2.60 1.81
N LEU A 469 16.44 -2.84 0.56
CA LEU A 469 17.53 -3.76 0.23
C LEU A 469 18.86 -3.33 0.88
N LEU A 470 19.17 -2.02 0.82
CA LEU A 470 20.36 -1.47 1.46
C LEU A 470 20.34 -1.68 2.99
N ILE A 471 19.18 -1.48 3.65
CA ILE A 471 19.03 -1.69 5.09
C ILE A 471 19.21 -3.16 5.45
N LEU A 472 18.67 -4.10 4.66
CA LEU A 472 18.89 -5.55 4.86
C LEU A 472 20.38 -5.90 4.82
N ILE A 473 21.08 -5.42 3.80
CA ILE A 473 22.52 -5.65 3.66
C ILE A 473 23.29 -5.06 4.86
N LYS A 474 23.02 -3.80 5.21
CA LYS A 474 23.63 -3.14 6.38
C LYS A 474 23.35 -3.92 7.68
N THR A 475 22.13 -4.43 7.86
CA THR A 475 21.76 -5.19 9.06
C THR A 475 22.61 -6.44 9.22
N ILE A 476 22.89 -7.18 8.13
CA ILE A 476 23.75 -8.35 8.16
C ILE A 476 25.16 -7.97 8.69
N PHE A 477 25.71 -6.88 8.17
CA PHE A 477 27.03 -6.40 8.63
C PHE A 477 27.01 -5.91 10.09
N GLU A 478 25.96 -5.24 10.55
CA GLU A 478 25.81 -4.77 11.93
C GLU A 478 25.64 -5.94 12.92
N VAL A 479 24.90 -6.98 12.56
CA VAL A 479 24.78 -8.20 13.37
C VAL A 479 26.13 -8.92 13.48
N LEU A 480 26.89 -9.02 12.39
CA LEU A 480 28.21 -9.65 12.38
C LEU A 480 29.24 -8.84 13.18
N ARG A 481 29.17 -7.52 13.16
CA ARG A 481 30.09 -6.62 13.91
C ARG A 481 29.83 -6.59 15.40
N ARG A 482 28.73 -7.14 15.89
CA ARG A 482 28.31 -7.16 17.32
C ARG A 482 28.36 -5.80 18.03
N ARG A 483 28.32 -4.69 17.31
CA ARG A 483 28.29 -3.35 17.92
C ARG A 483 26.93 -3.12 18.60
N ASN A 484 26.97 -2.73 19.90
CA ASN A 484 25.79 -2.37 20.70
C ASN A 484 24.72 -3.48 20.89
N ALA A 485 25.10 -4.76 20.82
CA ALA A 485 24.25 -5.85 21.28
C ALA A 485 24.49 -6.04 22.80
N TYR A 486 23.43 -5.94 23.60
CA TYR A 486 23.45 -6.16 25.06
C TYR A 486 22.92 -7.54 25.40
#